data_2cb6752f54025a284c44edc8cc160c40
#
_entry.id   2cb6752f54025a284c44edc8cc160c40
#
_cell.length_a   1.000
_cell.length_b   1.000
_cell.length_c   1.000
_cell.angle_alpha   90.00
_cell.angle_beta   90.00
_cell.angle_gamma   90.00
#
_symmetry.space_group_name_H-M   'P 1'
#
loop_
_entity.id
_entity.type
_entity.pdbx_description
1 polymer ?
#
loop_
_entity_poly.entity_id
_entity_poly.type
_entity_poly.pdbx_seq_one_letter_code
_entity_poly.pdbx_strand_id
1 'polypeptide(L)'
;MDITYRRGLGHRLLCRAFDLPDRVVQKIAGDPVELDGRVLNRSVQFMLALTQRADPTGLNNGSVQERRSEMRRATPLAMPVATDLHVTERIIPGPETDLRLRIYRPFGAGARPPAIVFFHGGGWVVGDLDTHDASCRVLSVASGCVVISVDYRLAPEHPFPAAPEDCLAAYTWVVSNADDLSVDPSAVAVAGDSAGGNLAAVVCQQARSTDVIPPVAQGLIYPAV
;
A
#
# COMPACT_ATOMS: atom_id res chain seq x y z
N MET A 1 -14.41 -1.33 -16.94
CA MET A 1 -13.28 -2.16 -17.36
C MET A 1 -13.18 -3.33 -16.40
N ASP A 2 -13.38 -4.56 -16.88
CA ASP A 2 -13.28 -5.73 -16.01
C ASP A 2 -11.81 -6.03 -15.76
N ILE A 3 -11.39 -5.96 -14.49
CA ILE A 3 -10.00 -6.24 -14.09
C ILE A 3 -9.81 -7.75 -13.99
N THR A 4 -8.82 -8.29 -14.67
CA THR A 4 -8.47 -9.70 -14.57
C THR A 4 -7.67 -9.98 -13.29
N TYR A 5 -8.14 -10.93 -12.48
CA TYR A 5 -7.52 -11.28 -11.20
C TYR A 5 -7.02 -12.73 -11.18
N ARG A 6 -5.80 -12.93 -10.70
CA ARG A 6 -5.33 -14.24 -10.25
C ARG A 6 -5.64 -14.38 -8.76
N ARG A 7 -6.50 -15.33 -8.41
CA ARG A 7 -6.90 -15.63 -7.02
C ARG A 7 -6.16 -16.85 -6.52
N GLY A 8 -5.30 -16.67 -5.54
CA GLY A 8 -4.63 -17.77 -4.82
C GLY A 8 -5.63 -18.64 -4.03
N LEU A 9 -5.21 -19.85 -3.62
CA LEU A 9 -6.05 -20.73 -2.82
C LEU A 9 -6.47 -20.09 -1.50
N GLY A 10 -5.53 -19.41 -0.81
CA GLY A 10 -5.80 -18.72 0.44
C GLY A 10 -6.87 -17.64 0.31
N HIS A 11 -6.78 -16.79 -0.73
CA HIS A 11 -7.79 -15.78 -1.02
C HIS A 11 -9.17 -16.41 -1.29
N ARG A 12 -9.24 -17.51 -2.07
CA ARG A 12 -10.51 -18.21 -2.32
C ARG A 12 -11.12 -18.79 -1.06
N LEU A 13 -10.30 -19.34 -0.16
CA LEU A 13 -10.76 -19.83 1.14
C LEU A 13 -11.26 -18.70 2.04
N LEU A 14 -10.55 -17.57 2.05
CA LEU A 14 -10.95 -16.39 2.81
C LEU A 14 -12.29 -15.82 2.31
N CYS A 15 -12.47 -15.69 0.98
CA CYS A 15 -13.76 -15.26 0.41
C CYS A 15 -14.89 -16.18 0.85
N ARG A 16 -14.71 -17.52 0.77
CA ARG A 16 -15.70 -18.48 1.24
C ARG A 16 -16.00 -18.36 2.73
N ALA A 17 -15.01 -17.99 3.54
CA ALA A 17 -15.22 -17.76 4.97
C ALA A 17 -16.10 -16.54 5.23
N PHE A 18 -16.10 -15.53 4.35
CA PHE A 18 -17.03 -14.39 4.45
C PHE A 18 -18.45 -14.71 3.98
N ASP A 19 -18.63 -15.77 3.18
CA ASP A 19 -19.95 -16.25 2.73
C ASP A 19 -20.60 -17.22 3.75
N LEU A 20 -19.97 -17.46 4.89
CA LEU A 20 -20.53 -18.33 5.94
C LEU A 20 -21.86 -17.76 6.48
N PRO A 21 -22.84 -18.60 6.83
CA PRO A 21 -24.07 -18.15 7.46
C PRO A 21 -23.83 -17.40 8.76
N ASP A 22 -24.68 -16.40 9.05
CA ASP A 22 -24.57 -15.53 10.23
C ASP A 22 -24.36 -16.29 11.54
N ARG A 23 -25.14 -17.36 11.75
CA ARG A 23 -25.04 -18.23 12.93
C ARG A 23 -23.65 -18.89 13.08
N VAL A 24 -22.94 -19.15 11.98
CA VAL A 24 -21.59 -19.73 12.02
C VAL A 24 -20.59 -18.64 12.37
N VAL A 25 -20.71 -17.49 11.73
CA VAL A 25 -19.85 -16.32 12.02
C VAL A 25 -20.02 -15.88 13.47
N GLN A 26 -21.25 -15.83 13.98
CA GLN A 26 -21.53 -15.47 15.38
C GLN A 26 -20.92 -16.45 16.39
N LYS A 27 -20.91 -17.76 16.10
CA LYS A 27 -20.21 -18.75 16.94
C LYS A 27 -18.69 -18.53 16.98
N ILE A 28 -18.12 -17.97 15.92
CA ILE A 28 -16.69 -17.70 15.81
C ILE A 28 -16.35 -16.31 16.35
N ALA A 29 -17.12 -15.31 15.99
CA ALA A 29 -16.81 -13.89 16.25
C ALA A 29 -17.56 -13.31 17.46
N GLY A 30 -18.50 -14.05 18.05
CA GLY A 30 -19.34 -13.57 19.14
C GLY A 30 -20.51 -12.72 18.64
N ASP A 31 -21.24 -12.12 19.58
CA ASP A 31 -22.32 -11.21 19.30
C ASP A 31 -21.83 -9.92 18.62
N PRO A 32 -22.69 -9.21 17.87
CA PRO A 32 -22.31 -7.96 17.22
C PRO A 32 -21.72 -6.96 18.22
N VAL A 33 -20.54 -6.44 17.89
CA VAL A 33 -19.91 -5.38 18.69
C VAL A 33 -20.52 -4.03 18.29
N GLU A 34 -21.10 -3.36 19.28
CA GLU A 34 -21.68 -2.01 19.11
C GLU A 34 -20.94 -1.00 19.99
N LEU A 35 -20.62 0.15 19.43
CA LEU A 35 -20.01 1.27 20.12
C LEU A 35 -20.64 2.58 19.61
N ASP A 36 -21.17 3.39 20.52
CA ASP A 36 -21.79 4.68 20.21
C ASP A 36 -22.86 4.61 19.09
N GLY A 37 -23.72 3.59 19.13
CA GLY A 37 -24.77 3.35 18.14
C GLY A 37 -24.27 2.87 16.77
N ARG A 38 -22.98 2.53 16.65
CA ARG A 38 -22.38 1.99 15.43
C ARG A 38 -22.05 0.51 15.63
N VAL A 39 -22.50 -0.32 14.71
CA VAL A 39 -22.24 -1.77 14.71
C VAL A 39 -21.01 -2.06 13.87
N LEU A 40 -20.06 -2.81 14.44
CA LEU A 40 -18.87 -3.25 13.72
C LEU A 40 -19.27 -4.14 12.52
N ASN A 41 -18.71 -3.85 11.35
CA ASN A 41 -18.96 -4.68 10.17
C ASN A 41 -18.65 -6.14 10.47
N ARG A 42 -19.57 -7.03 10.13
CA ARG A 42 -19.52 -8.46 10.43
C ARG A 42 -18.24 -9.13 9.92
N SER A 43 -17.83 -8.82 8.67
CA SER A 43 -16.63 -9.40 8.07
C SER A 43 -15.36 -8.94 8.81
N VAL A 44 -15.33 -7.69 9.24
CA VAL A 44 -14.23 -7.13 10.05
C VAL A 44 -14.19 -7.81 11.41
N GLN A 45 -15.33 -7.95 12.09
CA GLN A 45 -15.41 -8.65 13.38
C GLN A 45 -14.93 -10.09 13.27
N PHE A 46 -15.34 -10.80 12.21
CA PHE A 46 -14.91 -12.15 11.94
C PHE A 46 -13.40 -12.27 11.71
N MET A 47 -12.83 -11.36 10.90
CA MET A 47 -11.38 -11.29 10.68
C MET A 47 -10.61 -11.05 11.97
N LEU A 48 -11.05 -10.09 12.79
CA LEU A 48 -10.43 -9.81 14.09
C LEU A 48 -10.47 -11.02 15.01
N ALA A 49 -11.59 -11.75 15.05
CA ALA A 49 -11.72 -12.96 15.85
C ALA A 49 -10.80 -14.08 15.38
N LEU A 50 -10.61 -14.23 14.06
CA LEU A 50 -9.66 -15.21 13.50
C LEU A 50 -8.22 -14.83 13.81
N THR A 51 -7.86 -13.56 13.62
CA THR A 51 -6.53 -13.04 13.92
C THR A 51 -6.19 -13.23 15.41
N GLN A 52 -7.12 -12.90 16.30
CA GLN A 52 -6.93 -13.02 17.74
C GLN A 52 -6.78 -14.49 18.20
N ARG A 53 -7.44 -15.44 17.50
CA ARG A 53 -7.24 -16.87 17.79
C ARG A 53 -5.91 -17.41 17.26
N ALA A 54 -5.47 -16.91 16.11
CA ALA A 54 -4.19 -17.29 15.51
C ALA A 54 -3.00 -16.71 16.29
N ASP A 55 -3.16 -15.52 16.83
CA ASP A 55 -2.20 -14.83 17.70
C ASP A 55 -2.90 -14.28 18.96
N PRO A 56 -3.07 -15.10 20.01
CA PRO A 56 -3.68 -14.66 21.26
C PRO A 56 -2.88 -13.58 22.00
N THR A 57 -1.60 -13.44 21.71
CA THR A 57 -0.71 -12.46 22.34
C THR A 57 -0.79 -11.08 21.69
N GLY A 58 -1.40 -11.02 20.52
CA GLY A 58 -1.64 -9.81 19.73
C GLY A 58 -0.40 -9.32 18.96
N LEU A 59 -0.66 -8.56 17.91
CA LEU A 59 0.34 -8.03 16.96
C LEU A 59 1.48 -7.20 17.59
N ASN A 60 1.46 -6.98 18.92
CA ASN A 60 2.43 -6.12 19.61
C ASN A 60 3.56 -6.87 20.34
N ASN A 61 3.53 -8.21 20.42
CA ASN A 61 4.45 -8.98 21.26
C ASN A 61 5.63 -9.62 20.51
N GLY A 62 5.73 -9.48 19.19
CA GLY A 62 6.84 -9.97 18.39
C GLY A 62 7.93 -8.92 18.16
N SER A 63 9.14 -9.36 17.82
CA SER A 63 10.18 -8.49 17.29
C SER A 63 9.73 -7.82 15.98
N VAL A 64 10.38 -6.70 15.62
CA VAL A 64 10.11 -6.00 14.35
C VAL A 64 10.25 -6.96 13.16
N GLN A 65 11.26 -7.83 13.18
CA GLN A 65 11.53 -8.78 12.11
C GLN A 65 10.44 -9.84 11.99
N GLU A 66 9.91 -10.33 13.11
CA GLU A 66 8.78 -11.26 13.10
C GLU A 66 7.54 -10.61 12.48
N ARG A 67 7.20 -9.38 12.89
CA ARG A 67 6.06 -8.63 12.34
C ARG A 67 6.20 -8.36 10.84
N ARG A 68 7.39 -7.99 10.37
CA ARG A 68 7.69 -7.84 8.93
C ARG A 68 7.47 -9.16 8.18
N SER A 69 7.96 -10.26 8.75
CA SER A 69 7.81 -11.60 8.17
C SER A 69 6.36 -12.08 8.13
N GLU A 70 5.58 -11.79 9.15
CA GLU A 70 4.14 -12.12 9.23
C GLU A 70 3.35 -11.34 8.19
N MET A 71 3.58 -10.03 8.07
CA MET A 71 2.92 -9.19 7.09
C MET A 71 3.19 -9.70 5.66
N ARG A 72 4.44 -10.03 5.33
CA ARG A 72 4.81 -10.62 4.03
C ARG A 72 4.10 -11.94 3.75
N ARG A 73 3.90 -12.78 4.77
CA ARG A 73 3.20 -14.08 4.62
C ARG A 73 1.69 -13.93 4.51
N ALA A 74 1.10 -13.00 5.25
CA ALA A 74 -0.35 -12.81 5.32
C ALA A 74 -0.93 -12.11 4.08
N THR A 75 -0.24 -11.11 3.55
CA THR A 75 -0.76 -10.26 2.47
C THR A 75 -1.14 -11.03 1.20
N PRO A 76 -0.31 -11.94 0.66
CA PRO A 76 -0.67 -12.70 -0.55
C PRO A 76 -1.87 -13.63 -0.36
N LEU A 77 -2.21 -13.98 0.89
CA LEU A 77 -3.39 -14.81 1.19
C LEU A 77 -4.67 -13.97 1.20
N ALA A 78 -4.57 -12.69 1.54
CA ALA A 78 -5.72 -11.82 1.72
C ALA A 78 -6.20 -11.18 0.42
N MET A 79 -5.31 -10.91 -0.54
CA MET A 79 -5.64 -10.08 -1.71
C MET A 79 -5.50 -10.82 -3.05
N PRO A 80 -6.44 -10.60 -3.99
CA PRO A 80 -6.27 -11.07 -5.37
C PRO A 80 -5.24 -10.22 -6.10
N VAL A 81 -4.53 -10.80 -7.05
CA VAL A 81 -3.49 -10.12 -7.83
C VAL A 81 -4.02 -9.75 -9.21
N ALA A 82 -4.14 -8.47 -9.52
CA ALA A 82 -4.47 -7.99 -10.86
C ALA A 82 -3.31 -8.30 -11.83
N THR A 83 -3.64 -8.74 -13.06
CA THR A 83 -2.67 -9.26 -14.04
C THR A 83 -2.53 -8.41 -15.31
N ASP A 84 -3.43 -7.45 -15.55
CA ASP A 84 -3.50 -6.66 -16.79
C ASP A 84 -2.48 -5.50 -16.81
N LEU A 85 -1.22 -5.79 -16.44
CA LEU A 85 -0.14 -4.81 -16.34
C LEU A 85 1.24 -5.45 -16.44
N HIS A 86 2.23 -4.62 -16.79
CA HIS A 86 3.65 -4.93 -16.65
C HIS A 86 4.17 -4.45 -15.29
N VAL A 87 5.09 -5.22 -14.68
CA VAL A 87 5.79 -4.84 -13.45
C VAL A 87 7.28 -4.86 -13.70
N THR A 88 7.96 -3.78 -13.33
CA THR A 88 9.43 -3.66 -13.38
C THR A 88 9.94 -3.06 -12.08
N GLU A 89 11.22 -3.26 -11.80
CA GLU A 89 11.87 -2.62 -10.66
C GLU A 89 13.00 -1.71 -11.13
N ARG A 90 13.27 -0.66 -10.37
CA ARG A 90 14.41 0.23 -10.54
C ARG A 90 15.04 0.54 -9.20
N ILE A 91 16.34 0.74 -9.25
CA ILE A 91 17.12 1.30 -8.15
C ILE A 91 17.46 2.74 -8.54
N ILE A 92 17.23 3.67 -7.63
CA ILE A 92 17.47 5.09 -7.80
C ILE A 92 18.34 5.62 -6.67
N PRO A 93 19.11 6.70 -6.87
CA PRO A 93 19.80 7.36 -5.77
C PRO A 93 18.81 7.90 -4.74
N GLY A 94 19.01 7.58 -3.47
CA GLY A 94 18.30 8.15 -2.35
C GLY A 94 19.18 9.10 -1.52
N PRO A 95 18.65 9.69 -0.43
CA PRO A 95 19.39 10.64 0.40
C PRO A 95 20.65 10.06 1.07
N GLU A 96 20.57 8.82 1.56
CA GLU A 96 21.69 8.13 2.21
C GLU A 96 22.03 6.80 1.55
N THR A 97 21.01 6.11 1.04
CA THR A 97 21.17 4.80 0.37
C THR A 97 20.35 4.78 -0.89
N ASP A 98 20.67 3.89 -1.81
CA ASP A 98 19.82 3.64 -2.97
C ASP A 98 18.40 3.22 -2.54
N LEU A 99 17.40 3.72 -3.25
CA LEU A 99 16.00 3.39 -3.05
C LEU A 99 15.52 2.45 -4.16
N ARG A 100 14.80 1.42 -3.78
CA ARG A 100 14.14 0.51 -4.72
C ARG A 100 12.73 1.00 -5.02
N LEU A 101 12.40 1.07 -6.30
CA LEU A 101 11.07 1.38 -6.80
C LEU A 101 10.50 0.18 -7.54
N ARG A 102 9.19 -0.08 -7.40
CA ARG A 102 8.46 -1.03 -8.23
C ARG A 102 7.41 -0.29 -9.03
N ILE A 103 7.45 -0.46 -10.35
CA ILE A 103 6.68 0.29 -11.33
C ILE A 103 5.63 -0.64 -11.94
N TYR A 104 4.38 -0.24 -11.85
CA TYR A 104 3.21 -0.95 -12.35
C TYR A 104 2.62 -0.16 -13.49
N ARG A 105 2.74 -0.68 -14.72
CA ARG A 105 2.20 -0.05 -15.93
C ARG A 105 1.02 -0.87 -16.47
N PRO A 106 -0.21 -0.34 -16.46
CA PRO A 106 -1.36 -1.09 -16.95
C PRO A 106 -1.31 -1.25 -18.46
N PHE A 107 -1.84 -2.36 -18.97
CA PHE A 107 -1.96 -2.58 -20.41
C PHE A 107 -2.85 -1.50 -21.02
N GLY A 108 -2.49 -1.04 -22.21
CA GLY A 108 -3.24 0.02 -22.89
C GLY A 108 -3.03 1.43 -22.33
N ALA A 109 -2.11 1.61 -21.37
CA ALA A 109 -1.69 2.95 -20.97
C ALA A 109 -1.16 3.71 -22.19
N GLY A 110 -1.56 4.97 -22.33
CA GLY A 110 -1.10 5.83 -23.41
C GLY A 110 0.43 6.03 -23.43
N ALA A 111 0.93 6.76 -24.41
CA ALA A 111 2.37 6.99 -24.57
C ALA A 111 3.00 7.70 -23.33
N ARG A 112 2.26 8.61 -22.70
CA ARG A 112 2.67 9.34 -21.47
C ARG A 112 1.48 9.40 -20.49
N PRO A 113 1.13 8.30 -19.82
CA PRO A 113 0.03 8.29 -18.88
C PRO A 113 0.38 9.07 -17.61
N PRO A 114 -0.65 9.50 -16.83
CA PRO A 114 -0.45 9.99 -15.47
C PRO A 114 0.27 8.96 -14.60
N ALA A 115 0.93 9.43 -13.54
CA ALA A 115 1.58 8.56 -12.58
C ALA A 115 1.11 8.81 -11.14
N ILE A 116 1.22 7.79 -10.30
CA ILE A 116 0.97 7.85 -8.86
C ILE A 116 2.21 7.31 -8.15
N VAL A 117 2.90 8.13 -7.38
CA VAL A 117 3.94 7.66 -6.46
C VAL A 117 3.25 7.19 -5.18
N PHE A 118 3.41 5.91 -4.87
CA PHE A 118 2.71 5.25 -3.77
C PHE A 118 3.64 4.94 -2.61
N PHE A 119 3.26 5.35 -1.42
CA PHE A 119 3.95 5.07 -0.16
C PHE A 119 3.11 4.10 0.66
N HIS A 120 3.70 2.97 1.02
CA HIS A 120 3.00 1.92 1.75
C HIS A 120 2.77 2.29 3.21
N GLY A 121 1.71 1.71 3.81
CA GLY A 121 1.45 1.76 5.24
C GLY A 121 2.33 0.80 6.04
N GLY A 122 2.13 0.80 7.36
CA GLY A 122 2.85 -0.08 8.28
C GLY A 122 3.55 0.64 9.44
N GLY A 123 3.04 1.83 9.82
CA GLY A 123 3.54 2.61 10.98
C GLY A 123 5.01 2.99 10.87
N TRP A 124 5.54 3.14 9.65
CA TRP A 124 6.94 3.43 9.34
C TRP A 124 7.93 2.35 9.83
N VAL A 125 7.43 1.19 10.28
CA VAL A 125 8.22 0.09 10.87
C VAL A 125 8.14 -1.19 10.07
N VAL A 126 6.99 -1.47 9.47
CA VAL A 126 6.71 -2.66 8.65
C VAL A 126 6.16 -2.25 7.28
N GLY A 127 5.98 -3.20 6.40
CA GLY A 127 5.57 -2.95 5.02
C GLY A 127 6.77 -2.93 4.08
N ASP A 128 6.50 -3.18 2.82
CA ASP A 128 7.46 -3.18 1.71
C ASP A 128 6.73 -3.29 0.36
N LEU A 129 7.50 -3.39 -0.73
CA LEU A 129 6.96 -3.53 -2.08
C LEU A 129 6.10 -4.80 -2.25
N ASP A 130 6.42 -5.89 -1.54
CA ASP A 130 5.70 -7.17 -1.67
C ASP A 130 4.38 -7.15 -0.91
N THR A 131 4.35 -6.53 0.26
CA THR A 131 3.14 -6.42 1.08
C THR A 131 2.08 -5.54 0.45
N HIS A 132 2.44 -4.58 -0.40
CA HIS A 132 1.51 -3.68 -1.09
C HIS A 132 1.41 -3.94 -2.60
N ASP A 133 2.05 -5.02 -3.12
CA ASP A 133 2.03 -5.38 -4.54
C ASP A 133 0.61 -5.48 -5.12
N ALA A 134 -0.27 -6.21 -4.43
CA ALA A 134 -1.65 -6.40 -4.90
C ALA A 134 -2.44 -5.07 -4.93
N SER A 135 -2.29 -4.23 -3.93
CA SER A 135 -2.94 -2.91 -3.86
C SER A 135 -2.46 -1.99 -4.98
N CYS A 136 -1.15 -1.92 -5.22
CA CYS A 136 -0.56 -1.12 -6.29
C CYS A 136 -0.99 -1.60 -7.68
N ARG A 137 -1.09 -2.93 -7.89
CA ARG A 137 -1.60 -3.50 -9.15
C ARG A 137 -3.04 -3.10 -9.41
N VAL A 138 -3.92 -3.26 -8.41
CA VAL A 138 -5.33 -2.87 -8.52
C VAL A 138 -5.45 -1.37 -8.77
N LEU A 139 -4.70 -0.55 -8.02
CA LEU A 139 -4.70 0.90 -8.20
C LEU A 139 -4.28 1.27 -9.63
N SER A 140 -3.22 0.66 -10.16
CA SER A 140 -2.71 0.91 -11.51
C SER A 140 -3.75 0.57 -12.58
N VAL A 141 -4.32 -0.65 -12.54
CA VAL A 141 -5.31 -1.09 -13.54
C VAL A 141 -6.61 -0.29 -13.44
N ALA A 142 -7.09 -0.03 -12.21
CA ALA A 142 -8.35 0.69 -12.01
C ALA A 142 -8.28 2.17 -12.41
N SER A 143 -7.13 2.82 -12.17
CA SER A 143 -6.95 4.25 -12.49
C SER A 143 -6.45 4.49 -13.91
N GLY A 144 -5.84 3.50 -14.56
CA GLY A 144 -5.13 3.67 -15.82
C GLY A 144 -3.78 4.39 -15.67
N CYS A 145 -3.36 4.70 -14.44
CA CYS A 145 -2.11 5.38 -14.14
C CYS A 145 -0.95 4.39 -14.01
N VAL A 146 0.26 4.85 -14.29
CA VAL A 146 1.46 4.15 -13.83
C VAL A 146 1.59 4.35 -12.33
N VAL A 147 1.63 3.25 -11.55
CA VAL A 147 1.87 3.33 -10.10
C VAL A 147 3.32 3.02 -9.83
N ILE A 148 3.98 3.82 -8.98
CA ILE A 148 5.38 3.69 -8.62
C ILE A 148 5.45 3.57 -7.10
N SER A 149 5.61 2.34 -6.61
CA SER A 149 5.73 2.05 -5.18
C SER A 149 7.15 2.23 -4.70
N VAL A 150 7.32 2.87 -3.55
CA VAL A 150 8.63 3.24 -2.99
C VAL A 150 8.95 2.36 -1.79
N ASP A 151 10.15 1.76 -1.79
CA ASP A 151 10.70 0.99 -0.67
C ASP A 151 11.53 1.93 0.21
N TYR A 152 10.85 2.80 0.94
CA TYR A 152 11.48 3.80 1.80
C TYR A 152 12.05 3.18 3.09
N ARG A 153 13.07 3.79 3.68
CA ARG A 153 13.73 3.34 4.92
C ARG A 153 12.75 3.31 6.10
N LEU A 154 12.86 2.26 6.92
CA LEU A 154 11.97 1.99 8.03
C LEU A 154 12.66 2.14 9.39
N ALA A 155 11.91 2.59 10.39
CA ALA A 155 12.29 2.52 11.78
C ALA A 155 12.21 1.06 12.31
N PRO A 156 12.95 0.71 13.35
CA PRO A 156 13.84 1.54 14.14
C PRO A 156 15.24 1.73 13.52
N GLU A 157 15.58 0.99 12.47
CA GLU A 157 16.91 1.04 11.84
C GLU A 157 17.21 2.44 11.28
N HIS A 158 16.18 3.08 10.71
CA HIS A 158 16.24 4.43 10.17
C HIS A 158 15.06 5.26 10.74
N PRO A 159 15.26 5.90 11.89
CA PRO A 159 14.21 6.69 12.52
C PRO A 159 13.91 7.97 11.72
N PHE A 160 12.85 8.68 12.10
CA PHE A 160 12.54 9.99 11.55
C PHE A 160 13.81 10.90 11.52
N PRO A 161 14.08 11.61 10.43
CA PRO A 161 13.22 11.87 9.27
C PRO A 161 13.45 10.99 8.02
N ALA A 162 14.09 9.82 8.13
CA ALA A 162 14.52 9.01 6.99
C ALA A 162 13.39 8.70 5.98
N ALA A 163 12.22 8.25 6.46
CA ALA A 163 11.09 7.90 5.58
C ALA A 163 10.56 9.11 4.76
N PRO A 164 10.25 10.29 5.36
CA PRO A 164 9.84 11.45 4.58
C PRO A 164 10.91 11.95 3.59
N GLU A 165 12.19 11.89 3.95
CA GLU A 165 13.28 12.28 3.05
C GLU A 165 13.36 11.35 1.83
N ASP A 166 13.26 10.04 2.02
CA ASP A 166 13.23 9.05 0.95
C ASP A 166 12.01 9.23 0.03
N CYS A 167 10.84 9.48 0.63
CA CYS A 167 9.61 9.69 -0.13
C CYS A 167 9.67 10.94 -1.00
N LEU A 168 10.22 12.05 -0.48
CA LEU A 168 10.42 13.27 -1.25
C LEU A 168 11.46 13.06 -2.36
N ALA A 169 12.57 12.38 -2.05
CA ALA A 169 13.60 12.08 -3.03
C ALA A 169 13.06 11.20 -4.17
N ALA A 170 12.29 10.16 -3.85
CA ALA A 170 11.65 9.29 -4.83
C ALA A 170 10.66 10.06 -5.71
N TYR A 171 9.80 10.91 -5.12
CA TYR A 171 8.89 11.77 -5.86
C TYR A 171 9.64 12.71 -6.81
N THR A 172 10.66 13.41 -6.32
CA THR A 172 11.48 14.31 -7.09
C THR A 172 12.16 13.61 -8.25
N TRP A 173 12.70 12.40 -7.99
CA TRP A 173 13.32 11.58 -9.02
C TRP A 173 12.32 11.18 -10.11
N VAL A 174 11.11 10.75 -9.74
CA VAL A 174 10.05 10.37 -10.70
C VAL A 174 9.69 11.53 -11.61
N VAL A 175 9.49 12.73 -11.07
CA VAL A 175 9.17 13.92 -11.88
C VAL A 175 10.34 14.29 -12.81
N SER A 176 11.57 14.28 -12.29
CA SER A 176 12.78 14.64 -13.05
C SER A 176 13.14 13.63 -14.14
N ASN A 177 12.72 12.36 -13.98
CA ASN A 177 12.99 11.28 -14.95
C ASN A 177 11.71 10.78 -15.65
N ALA A 178 10.71 11.64 -15.75
CA ALA A 178 9.41 11.31 -16.34
C ALA A 178 9.51 10.84 -17.80
N ASP A 179 10.46 11.34 -18.56
CA ASP A 179 10.72 10.91 -19.94
C ASP A 179 11.19 9.46 -20.01
N ASP A 180 12.15 9.07 -19.17
CA ASP A 180 12.66 7.69 -19.07
C ASP A 180 11.56 6.72 -18.59
N LEU A 181 10.68 7.21 -17.74
CA LEU A 181 9.53 6.47 -17.26
C LEU A 181 8.36 6.49 -18.26
N SER A 182 8.43 7.28 -19.34
CA SER A 182 7.33 7.50 -20.28
C SER A 182 6.02 7.84 -19.54
N VAL A 183 6.08 8.81 -18.60
CA VAL A 183 4.91 9.36 -17.89
C VAL A 183 4.82 10.87 -18.09
N ASP A 184 3.67 11.47 -17.83
CA ASP A 184 3.48 12.90 -17.88
C ASP A 184 3.96 13.56 -16.57
N PRO A 185 5.05 14.37 -16.56
CA PRO A 185 5.54 15.02 -15.35
C PRO A 185 4.57 16.04 -14.77
N SER A 186 3.64 16.56 -15.57
CA SER A 186 2.60 17.49 -15.12
C SER A 186 1.39 16.79 -14.51
N ALA A 187 1.33 15.46 -14.56
CA ALA A 187 0.22 14.64 -14.07
C ALA A 187 0.69 13.55 -13.09
N VAL A 188 1.60 13.93 -12.18
CA VAL A 188 2.09 13.02 -11.12
C VAL A 188 1.38 13.34 -9.82
N ALA A 189 0.67 12.35 -9.27
CA ALA A 189 0.04 12.37 -7.96
C ALA A 189 0.86 11.57 -6.95
N VAL A 190 0.56 11.74 -5.66
CA VAL A 190 1.05 10.89 -4.58
C VAL A 190 -0.11 10.18 -3.89
N ALA A 191 0.11 8.97 -3.40
CA ALA A 191 -0.89 8.25 -2.62
C ALA A 191 -0.24 7.36 -1.57
N GLY A 192 -1.01 6.95 -0.58
CA GLY A 192 -0.57 5.96 0.41
C GLY A 192 -1.65 5.65 1.43
N ASP A 193 -1.46 4.56 2.14
CA ASP A 193 -2.35 4.10 3.20
C ASP A 193 -1.71 4.28 4.58
N SER A 194 -2.50 4.63 5.60
CA SER A 194 -2.05 4.78 6.99
C SER A 194 -0.81 5.70 7.09
N ALA A 195 0.34 5.19 7.56
CA ALA A 195 1.62 5.93 7.59
C ALA A 195 2.05 6.41 6.19
N GLY A 196 1.78 5.64 5.13
CA GLY A 196 2.03 6.05 3.76
C GLY A 196 1.14 7.20 3.31
N GLY A 197 -0.10 7.26 3.79
CA GLY A 197 -0.98 8.40 3.59
C GLY A 197 -0.47 9.67 4.27
N ASN A 198 0.09 9.55 5.47
CA ASN A 198 0.80 10.65 6.13
C ASN A 198 2.00 11.11 5.29
N LEU A 199 2.86 10.17 4.83
CA LEU A 199 4.00 10.50 3.97
C LEU A 199 3.58 11.21 2.67
N ALA A 200 2.46 10.79 2.05
CA ALA A 200 1.92 11.45 0.87
C ALA A 200 1.55 12.92 1.15
N ALA A 201 0.91 13.20 2.30
CA ALA A 201 0.60 14.56 2.71
C ALA A 201 1.87 15.39 2.98
N VAL A 202 2.88 14.80 3.64
CA VAL A 202 4.17 15.43 3.91
C VAL A 202 4.89 15.78 2.61
N VAL A 203 4.95 14.86 1.64
CA VAL A 203 5.57 15.12 0.33
C VAL A 203 4.87 16.27 -0.38
N CYS A 204 3.52 16.34 -0.36
CA CYS A 204 2.79 17.47 -0.93
C CYS A 204 3.15 18.80 -0.30
N GLN A 205 3.40 18.84 1.00
CA GLN A 205 3.80 20.07 1.70
C GLN A 205 5.25 20.44 1.37
N GLN A 206 6.16 19.50 1.42
CA GLN A 206 7.59 19.73 1.20
C GLN A 206 7.90 20.08 -0.26
N ALA A 207 7.24 19.46 -1.23
CA ALA A 207 7.43 19.74 -2.66
C ALA A 207 7.15 21.21 -3.01
N ARG A 208 6.26 21.89 -2.28
CA ARG A 208 5.99 23.33 -2.47
C ARG A 208 7.17 24.23 -2.12
N SER A 209 8.12 23.73 -1.33
CA SER A 209 9.32 24.45 -0.91
C SER A 209 10.55 24.07 -1.73
N THR A 210 10.37 23.32 -2.81
CA THR A 210 11.41 22.89 -3.75
C THR A 210 11.11 23.40 -5.15
N ASP A 211 12.06 23.25 -6.08
CA ASP A 211 11.89 23.61 -7.50
C ASP A 211 11.20 22.50 -8.32
N VAL A 212 10.80 21.39 -7.67
CA VAL A 212 10.11 20.28 -8.36
C VAL A 212 8.63 20.63 -8.59
N ILE A 213 8.06 20.19 -9.71
CA ILE A 213 6.62 20.31 -9.96
C ILE A 213 5.88 19.60 -8.81
N PRO A 214 4.99 20.29 -8.07
CA PRO A 214 4.29 19.68 -6.94
C PRO A 214 3.28 18.62 -7.40
N PRO A 215 2.91 17.65 -6.55
CA PRO A 215 1.89 16.66 -6.87
C PRO A 215 0.56 17.32 -7.27
N VAL A 216 -0.06 16.84 -8.38
CA VAL A 216 -1.36 17.34 -8.84
C VAL A 216 -2.52 16.91 -7.97
N ALA A 217 -2.35 15.83 -7.24
CA ALA A 217 -3.35 15.28 -6.31
C ALA A 217 -2.68 14.44 -5.23
N GLN A 218 -3.39 14.22 -4.13
CA GLN A 218 -3.01 13.28 -3.08
C GLN A 218 -4.15 12.30 -2.80
N GLY A 219 -3.84 11.02 -2.77
CA GLY A 219 -4.75 9.93 -2.38
C GLY A 219 -4.43 9.48 -0.95
N LEU A 220 -5.21 9.95 0.03
CA LEU A 220 -4.98 9.65 1.44
C LEU A 220 -5.94 8.54 1.90
N ILE A 221 -5.43 7.32 2.07
CA ILE A 221 -6.21 6.15 2.48
C ILE A 221 -6.04 5.99 4.00
N TYR A 222 -7.09 6.30 4.78
CA TYR A 222 -7.08 6.31 6.27
C TYR A 222 -5.74 6.79 6.86
N PRO A 223 -5.26 8.00 6.50
CA PRO A 223 -3.92 8.45 6.83
C PRO A 223 -3.72 8.53 8.35
N ALA A 224 -2.49 8.24 8.80
CA ALA A 224 -2.08 8.58 10.16
C ALA A 224 -1.95 10.11 10.26
N VAL A 225 -2.60 10.71 11.27
CA VAL A 225 -2.62 12.16 11.54
C VAL A 225 -2.23 12.46 12.96
#